data_72c8cd69f77d84e1dd51073449b2e3ef
#
_entry.id   72c8cd69f77d84e1dd51073449b2e3ef
#
_cell.length_a   1.000
_cell.length_b   1.000
_cell.length_c   1.000
_cell.angle_alpha   90.00
_cell.angle_beta   90.00
_cell.angle_gamma   90.00
#
_symmetry.space_group_name_H-M   'P 1'
#
loop_
_entity.id
_entity.type
_entity.pdbx_description
1 polymer ?
#
loop_
_entity_poly.entity_id
_entity_poly.type
_entity_poly.pdbx_seq_one_letter_code
_entity_poly.pdbx_strand_id
1 'polypeptide(L)'
;MTVQSIQKRFSRIFPLVLVLALTSKAEAQRESIKWISWESAQDLVKKEPKKLIVDLYTDWCGWCKRMDASTFQDPRIVRYVNQNFYAIKFNAEQTQDIIFKNKSYKFIPRGTRGYHELAVEIANGQLSYPTVVFIDEDLNTLQPIPGYWDADDFEMISNYFGGNFYKTTPWSTFQEKFKSSNKK
;
A
#
# COMPACT_ATOMS: atom_id res chain seq x y z
N MET A 1 -82.10 48.39 -1.38
CA MET A 1 -80.78 49.04 -1.49
C MET A 1 -79.75 47.91 -1.49
N THR A 2 -79.19 47.65 -2.66
CA THR A 2 -78.44 46.47 -3.04
C THR A 2 -76.93 46.74 -2.86
N VAL A 3 -76.20 45.93 -2.07
CA VAL A 3 -74.76 46.02 -2.01
C VAL A 3 -74.20 44.76 -2.66
N GLN A 4 -73.57 44.94 -3.83
CA GLN A 4 -72.93 43.88 -4.58
C GLN A 4 -71.56 43.56 -3.92
N SER A 5 -71.39 42.30 -3.60
CA SER A 5 -70.10 41.74 -3.11
C SER A 5 -69.21 41.43 -4.25
N ILE A 6 -68.01 42.10 -4.30
CA ILE A 6 -66.95 41.85 -5.24
C ILE A 6 -66.08 40.69 -4.72
N GLN A 7 -66.28 39.55 -5.35
CA GLN A 7 -65.33 38.40 -5.09
C GLN A 7 -64.01 38.62 -5.80
N LYS A 8 -62.90 38.89 -5.08
CA LYS A 8 -61.58 38.90 -5.55
C LYS A 8 -61.08 37.46 -5.69
N ARG A 9 -60.90 36.99 -6.94
CA ARG A 9 -60.24 35.74 -7.26
C ARG A 9 -58.73 35.94 -7.00
N PHE A 10 -58.22 35.36 -5.91
CA PHE A 10 -56.79 35.19 -5.70
C PHE A 10 -56.29 34.00 -6.53
N SER A 11 -55.65 34.33 -7.66
CA SER A 11 -54.88 33.37 -8.45
C SER A 11 -53.63 32.96 -7.65
N ARG A 12 -53.64 31.72 -7.11
CA ARG A 12 -52.45 31.14 -6.45
C ARG A 12 -51.48 30.71 -7.52
N ILE A 13 -50.47 31.55 -7.78
CA ILE A 13 -49.30 31.18 -8.54
C ILE A 13 -48.42 30.34 -7.61
N PHE A 14 -48.38 29.03 -7.85
CA PHE A 14 -47.52 28.10 -7.14
C PHE A 14 -46.15 28.19 -7.81
N PRO A 15 -45.06 28.68 -7.15
CA PRO A 15 -43.77 28.66 -7.74
C PRO A 15 -43.25 27.20 -7.84
N LEU A 16 -43.11 26.72 -9.05
CA LEU A 16 -42.45 25.45 -9.36
C LEU A 16 -40.99 25.58 -8.98
N VAL A 17 -40.63 25.18 -7.78
CA VAL A 17 -39.23 25.09 -7.33
C VAL A 17 -38.61 23.90 -8.05
N LEU A 18 -37.91 24.18 -9.13
CA LEU A 18 -37.05 23.22 -9.86
C LEU A 18 -35.84 22.88 -8.98
N VAL A 19 -35.95 21.81 -8.16
CA VAL A 19 -34.83 21.28 -7.42
C VAL A 19 -33.89 20.62 -8.42
N LEU A 20 -32.85 21.35 -8.86
CA LEU A 20 -31.70 20.75 -9.56
C LEU A 20 -30.98 19.85 -8.54
N ALA A 21 -31.25 18.55 -8.60
CA ALA A 21 -30.44 17.55 -7.93
C ALA A 21 -29.04 17.55 -8.57
N LEU A 22 -28.10 18.28 -7.98
CA LEU A 22 -26.67 18.15 -8.24
C LEU A 22 -26.23 16.77 -7.80
N THR A 23 -26.32 15.78 -8.69
CA THR A 23 -25.65 14.50 -8.52
C THR A 23 -24.16 14.74 -8.62
N SER A 24 -23.51 15.10 -7.52
CA SER A 24 -22.07 15.04 -7.41
C SER A 24 -21.69 13.58 -7.59
N LYS A 25 -21.17 13.21 -8.78
CA LYS A 25 -20.39 11.98 -8.96
C LYS A 25 -19.19 12.14 -8.04
N ALA A 26 -19.27 11.53 -6.86
CA ALA A 26 -18.08 11.31 -6.05
C ALA A 26 -17.19 10.40 -6.89
N GLU A 27 -16.22 10.98 -7.56
CA GLU A 27 -15.12 10.25 -8.18
C GLU A 27 -14.42 9.55 -7.01
N ALA A 28 -14.64 8.25 -6.88
CA ALA A 28 -13.99 7.45 -5.86
C ALA A 28 -12.48 7.56 -6.14
N GLN A 29 -11.79 8.38 -5.34
CA GLN A 29 -10.36 8.56 -5.42
C GLN A 29 -9.72 7.19 -5.27
N ARG A 30 -9.04 6.70 -6.31
CA ARG A 30 -8.37 5.40 -6.29
C ARG A 30 -7.41 5.39 -5.12
N GLU A 31 -7.67 4.54 -4.14
CA GLU A 31 -6.77 4.36 -3.01
C GLU A 31 -5.43 3.83 -3.54
N SER A 32 -4.33 4.33 -2.99
CA SER A 32 -2.97 3.87 -3.28
C SER A 32 -2.30 3.34 -2.03
N ILE A 33 -1.22 2.58 -2.18
CA ILE A 33 -0.38 2.17 -1.04
C ILE A 33 0.20 3.43 -0.39
N LYS A 34 0.06 3.52 0.93
CA LYS A 34 0.57 4.64 1.76
C LYS A 34 2.04 4.40 2.07
N TRP A 35 2.90 4.74 1.11
CA TRP A 35 4.34 4.67 1.28
C TRP A 35 4.82 5.71 2.29
N ILE A 36 5.62 5.29 3.27
CA ILE A 36 6.16 6.17 4.33
C ILE A 36 7.68 6.02 4.43
N SER A 37 8.33 6.94 5.15
CA SER A 37 9.78 6.88 5.39
C SER A 37 10.13 5.84 6.46
N TRP A 38 11.41 5.46 6.52
CA TRP A 38 11.97 4.57 7.53
C TRP A 38 11.76 5.09 8.95
N GLU A 39 11.95 6.39 9.16
CA GLU A 39 11.77 7.06 10.45
C GLU A 39 10.31 7.01 10.88
N SER A 40 9.41 7.40 9.97
CA SER A 40 7.96 7.35 10.24
C SER A 40 7.49 5.93 10.55
N ALA A 41 7.97 4.92 9.83
CA ALA A 41 7.61 3.53 10.06
C ALA A 41 8.04 3.07 11.46
N GLN A 42 9.27 3.36 11.88
CA GLN A 42 9.77 3.01 13.21
C GLN A 42 9.00 3.71 14.34
N ASP A 43 8.62 4.97 14.14
CA ASP A 43 7.83 5.70 15.14
C ASP A 43 6.38 5.22 15.22
N LEU A 44 5.81 4.78 14.10
CA LEU A 44 4.48 4.17 14.07
C LEU A 44 4.48 2.79 14.74
N VAL A 45 5.47 1.95 14.46
CA VAL A 45 5.59 0.62 15.10
C VAL A 45 5.66 0.72 16.62
N LYS A 46 6.33 1.73 17.19
CA LYS A 46 6.38 1.96 18.65
C LYS A 46 5.00 2.30 19.24
N LYS A 47 4.12 2.96 18.46
CA LYS A 47 2.79 3.39 18.89
C LYS A 47 1.73 2.33 18.67
N GLU A 48 1.78 1.72 17.51
CA GLU A 48 0.87 0.67 17.06
C GLU A 48 1.70 -0.42 16.36
N PRO A 49 2.03 -1.53 17.05
CA PRO A 49 2.83 -2.61 16.48
C PRO A 49 2.18 -3.21 15.23
N LYS A 50 2.84 -3.05 14.09
CA LYS A 50 2.44 -3.58 12.80
C LYS A 50 3.69 -3.91 11.98
N LYS A 51 3.62 -4.98 11.20
CA LYS A 51 4.72 -5.37 10.32
C LYS A 51 5.04 -4.31 9.28
N LEU A 52 6.27 -4.34 8.79
CA LEU A 52 6.66 -3.53 7.64
C LEU A 52 6.69 -4.39 6.38
N ILE A 53 6.37 -3.75 5.27
CA ILE A 53 6.62 -4.25 3.93
C ILE A 53 7.50 -3.24 3.20
N VAL A 54 8.63 -3.70 2.66
CA VAL A 54 9.60 -2.84 1.99
C VAL A 54 9.71 -3.25 0.53
N ASP A 55 9.36 -2.35 -0.37
CA ASP A 55 9.66 -2.50 -1.80
C ASP A 55 11.07 -1.99 -2.07
N LEU A 56 12.01 -2.91 -2.25
CA LEU A 56 13.41 -2.63 -2.55
C LEU A 56 13.59 -2.56 -4.07
N TYR A 57 13.89 -1.37 -4.58
CA TYR A 57 13.98 -1.09 -6.01
C TYR A 57 15.23 -0.28 -6.38
N THR A 58 15.42 -0.06 -7.67
CA THR A 58 16.33 0.95 -8.24
C THR A 58 15.68 1.67 -9.41
N ASP A 59 16.11 2.89 -9.73
CA ASP A 59 15.50 3.72 -10.77
C ASP A 59 15.62 3.12 -12.19
N TRP A 60 16.62 2.30 -12.43
CA TRP A 60 16.84 1.62 -13.71
C TRP A 60 16.11 0.28 -13.85
N CYS A 61 15.50 -0.21 -12.78
CA CYS A 61 14.85 -1.52 -12.73
C CYS A 61 13.51 -1.52 -13.50
N GLY A 62 13.48 -2.11 -14.69
CA GLY A 62 12.26 -2.20 -15.50
C GLY A 62 11.15 -3.05 -14.88
N TRP A 63 11.51 -4.16 -14.21
CA TRP A 63 10.53 -5.01 -13.51
C TRP A 63 9.94 -4.35 -12.26
N CYS A 64 10.71 -3.48 -11.57
CA CYS A 64 10.18 -2.68 -10.47
C CYS A 64 9.10 -1.71 -10.97
N LYS A 65 9.36 -1.00 -12.07
CA LYS A 65 8.39 -0.11 -12.72
C LYS A 65 7.12 -0.85 -13.16
N ARG A 66 7.28 -2.09 -13.64
CA ARG A 66 6.14 -2.94 -13.99
C ARG A 66 5.31 -3.30 -12.75
N MET A 67 5.96 -3.69 -11.65
CA MET A 67 5.30 -4.02 -10.39
C MET A 67 4.55 -2.82 -9.81
N ASP A 68 5.17 -1.63 -9.89
CA ASP A 68 4.55 -0.36 -9.51
C ASP A 68 3.28 -0.05 -10.32
N ALA A 69 3.30 -0.33 -11.62
CA ALA A 69 2.19 -0.02 -12.53
C ALA A 69 1.08 -1.09 -12.52
N SER A 70 1.33 -2.27 -11.97
CA SER A 70 0.38 -3.39 -11.94
C SER A 70 0.05 -3.83 -10.52
N THR A 71 0.91 -4.62 -9.89
CA THR A 71 0.67 -5.27 -8.60
C THR A 71 0.34 -4.28 -7.49
N PHE A 72 1.11 -3.19 -7.38
CA PHE A 72 0.89 -2.16 -6.37
C PHE A 72 -0.25 -1.17 -6.71
N GLN A 73 -0.92 -1.36 -7.86
CA GLN A 73 -2.15 -0.65 -8.23
C GLN A 73 -3.41 -1.54 -8.10
N ASP A 74 -3.26 -2.84 -7.86
CA ASP A 74 -4.40 -3.73 -7.67
C ASP A 74 -5.14 -3.36 -6.37
N PRO A 75 -6.46 -3.09 -6.42
CA PRO A 75 -7.22 -2.63 -5.25
C PRO A 75 -7.20 -3.62 -4.06
N ARG A 76 -7.05 -4.93 -4.32
CA ARG A 76 -6.94 -5.95 -3.27
C ARG A 76 -5.63 -5.78 -2.51
N ILE A 77 -4.52 -5.61 -3.26
CA ILE A 77 -3.18 -5.42 -2.71
C ILE A 77 -3.10 -4.11 -1.94
N VAL A 78 -3.57 -3.00 -2.54
CA VAL A 78 -3.59 -1.68 -1.89
C VAL A 78 -4.31 -1.75 -0.55
N ARG A 79 -5.51 -2.31 -0.53
CA ARG A 79 -6.31 -2.44 0.69
C ARG A 79 -5.61 -3.31 1.73
N TYR A 80 -5.13 -4.49 1.32
CA TYR A 80 -4.51 -5.43 2.24
C TYR A 80 -3.22 -4.87 2.85
N VAL A 81 -2.36 -4.27 2.01
CA VAL A 81 -1.10 -3.66 2.47
C VAL A 81 -1.39 -2.51 3.44
N ASN A 82 -2.27 -1.58 3.09
CA ASN A 82 -2.61 -0.43 3.96
C ASN A 82 -3.20 -0.86 5.31
N GLN A 83 -3.93 -1.96 5.35
CA GLN A 83 -4.53 -2.47 6.59
C GLN A 83 -3.52 -3.21 7.48
N ASN A 84 -2.62 -3.99 6.91
CA ASN A 84 -1.82 -4.97 7.65
C ASN A 84 -0.35 -4.58 7.80
N PHE A 85 0.14 -3.58 7.05
CA PHE A 85 1.55 -3.20 7.04
C PHE A 85 1.75 -1.69 7.09
N TYR A 86 2.91 -1.27 7.55
CA TYR A 86 3.50 0.00 7.20
C TYR A 86 4.39 -0.21 5.98
N ALA A 87 4.10 0.49 4.89
CA ALA A 87 4.75 0.26 3.61
C ALA A 87 5.87 1.28 3.37
N ILE A 88 7.04 0.78 3.01
CA ILE A 88 8.23 1.58 2.70
C ILE A 88 8.64 1.31 1.27
N LYS A 89 8.88 2.38 0.49
CA LYS A 89 9.48 2.29 -0.84
C LYS A 89 10.94 2.71 -0.74
N PHE A 90 11.85 1.77 -0.99
CA PHE A 90 13.27 1.96 -0.71
C PHE A 90 14.13 1.80 -1.95
N ASN A 91 14.70 2.92 -2.45
CA ASN A 91 15.70 2.87 -3.50
C ASN A 91 17.03 2.38 -2.92
N ALA A 92 17.47 1.20 -3.37
CA ALA A 92 18.72 0.59 -2.90
C ALA A 92 19.99 1.38 -3.27
N GLU A 93 19.88 2.35 -4.17
CA GLU A 93 20.97 3.25 -4.59
C GLU A 93 20.84 4.68 -4.03
N GLN A 94 19.87 4.95 -3.11
CA GLN A 94 19.77 6.28 -2.49
C GLN A 94 21.00 6.60 -1.66
N THR A 95 21.37 7.88 -1.61
CA THR A 95 22.58 8.35 -0.96
C THR A 95 22.37 8.92 0.44
N GLN A 96 21.11 9.10 0.86
CA GLN A 96 20.77 9.65 2.17
C GLN A 96 20.97 8.60 3.26
N ASP A 97 21.68 8.97 4.33
CA ASP A 97 21.86 8.09 5.50
C ASP A 97 20.50 7.73 6.12
N ILE A 98 20.35 6.48 6.54
CA ILE A 98 19.15 5.99 7.23
C ILE A 98 19.56 5.47 8.60
N ILE A 99 18.81 5.90 9.63
CA ILE A 99 18.91 5.30 10.95
C ILE A 99 17.84 4.22 11.08
N PHE A 100 18.25 2.98 11.24
CA PHE A 100 17.36 1.85 11.48
C PHE A 100 17.82 1.05 12.69
N LYS A 101 16.93 0.81 13.66
CA LYS A 101 17.24 0.14 14.95
C LYS A 101 18.45 0.79 15.67
N ASN A 102 18.50 2.12 15.69
CA ASN A 102 19.59 2.92 16.29
C ASN A 102 20.98 2.74 15.62
N LYS A 103 21.06 2.07 14.48
CA LYS A 103 22.27 1.95 13.68
C LYS A 103 22.16 2.84 12.43
N SER A 104 23.20 3.61 12.14
CA SER A 104 23.29 4.40 10.91
C SER A 104 23.80 3.51 9.77
N TYR A 105 23.09 3.58 8.64
CA TYR A 105 23.44 2.91 7.38
C TYR A 105 23.66 3.94 6.31
N LYS A 106 24.67 3.72 5.48
CA LYS A 106 25.17 4.68 4.48
C LYS A 106 25.12 4.10 3.09
N PHE A 107 25.25 4.99 2.12
CA PHE A 107 25.50 4.62 0.75
C PHE A 107 26.96 4.23 0.56
N ILE A 108 27.22 3.10 -0.09
CA ILE A 108 28.54 2.59 -0.44
C ILE A 108 28.74 2.73 -1.94
N PRO A 109 29.60 3.67 -2.39
CA PRO A 109 29.88 3.82 -3.82
C PRO A 109 30.65 2.62 -4.39
N ARG A 110 30.28 2.21 -5.62
CA ARG A 110 31.00 1.19 -6.40
C ARG A 110 31.07 1.62 -7.86
N GLY A 111 32.20 2.14 -8.29
CA GLY A 111 32.38 2.66 -9.65
C GLY A 111 31.39 3.78 -9.94
N THR A 112 30.58 3.63 -10.99
CA THR A 112 29.56 4.60 -11.40
C THR A 112 28.22 4.47 -10.66
N ARG A 113 28.08 3.46 -9.79
CA ARG A 113 26.89 3.16 -9.00
C ARG A 113 27.26 2.95 -7.54
N GLY A 114 26.42 2.25 -6.81
CA GLY A 114 26.65 1.86 -5.44
C GLY A 114 25.43 1.16 -4.88
N TYR A 115 25.41 1.03 -3.58
CA TYR A 115 24.28 0.46 -2.87
C TYR A 115 24.19 1.05 -1.46
N HIS A 116 23.00 1.04 -0.91
CA HIS A 116 22.80 1.42 0.48
C HIS A 116 23.02 0.22 1.40
N GLU A 117 23.79 0.37 2.49
CA GLU A 117 24.08 -0.72 3.43
C GLU A 117 22.83 -1.38 3.99
N LEU A 118 21.78 -0.60 4.30
CA LEU A 118 20.51 -1.13 4.79
C LEU A 118 19.83 -2.05 3.77
N ALA A 119 19.98 -1.77 2.46
CA ALA A 119 19.42 -2.63 1.42
C ALA A 119 20.08 -4.03 1.45
N VAL A 120 21.40 -4.08 1.66
CA VAL A 120 22.13 -5.34 1.82
C VAL A 120 21.71 -6.08 3.09
N GLU A 121 21.58 -5.36 4.19
CA GLU A 121 21.18 -5.93 5.49
C GLU A 121 19.81 -6.62 5.39
N ILE A 122 18.78 -5.91 4.93
CA ILE A 122 17.42 -6.45 4.87
C ILE A 122 17.21 -7.48 3.75
N ALA A 123 18.07 -7.48 2.72
CA ALA A 123 18.05 -8.46 1.65
C ALA A 123 18.93 -9.70 1.95
N ASN A 124 19.38 -9.88 3.22
CA ASN A 124 20.25 -10.99 3.65
C ASN A 124 21.52 -11.12 2.78
N GLY A 125 22.10 -10.00 2.38
CA GLY A 125 23.35 -9.93 1.60
C GLY A 125 23.19 -10.12 0.08
N GLN A 126 21.97 -10.40 -0.42
CA GLN A 126 21.72 -10.67 -1.85
C GLN A 126 20.84 -9.61 -2.48
N LEU A 127 21.45 -8.63 -3.14
CA LEU A 127 20.71 -7.58 -3.84
C LEU A 127 20.22 -8.08 -5.20
N SER A 128 18.91 -8.07 -5.37
CA SER A 128 18.19 -8.24 -6.64
C SER A 128 16.97 -7.33 -6.67
N TYR A 129 16.47 -6.98 -7.84
CA TYR A 129 15.36 -6.03 -7.97
C TYR A 129 14.33 -6.47 -9.00
N PRO A 130 13.03 -6.32 -8.66
CA PRO A 130 12.51 -5.93 -7.36
C PRO A 130 12.74 -7.00 -6.30
N THR A 131 12.78 -6.60 -5.03
CA THR A 131 12.67 -7.52 -3.88
C THR A 131 11.71 -6.91 -2.87
N VAL A 132 10.71 -7.66 -2.46
CA VAL A 132 9.85 -7.24 -1.35
C VAL A 132 10.35 -7.88 -0.07
N VAL A 133 10.60 -7.06 0.96
CA VAL A 133 11.08 -7.53 2.25
C VAL A 133 9.99 -7.40 3.29
N PHE A 134 9.70 -8.49 4.00
CA PHE A 134 8.80 -8.50 5.16
C PHE A 134 9.62 -8.39 6.45
N ILE A 135 9.20 -7.50 7.35
CA ILE A 135 9.85 -7.19 8.62
C ILE A 135 8.77 -7.28 9.71
N ASP A 136 9.09 -7.91 10.85
CA ASP A 136 8.15 -8.09 11.95
C ASP A 136 7.94 -6.82 12.79
N GLU A 137 7.08 -6.92 13.79
CA GLU A 137 6.72 -5.84 14.71
C GLU A 137 7.88 -5.41 15.62
N ASP A 138 8.91 -6.27 15.77
CA ASP A 138 10.14 -5.99 16.52
C ASP A 138 11.28 -5.48 15.59
N LEU A 139 10.93 -5.15 14.34
CA LEU A 139 11.85 -4.68 13.30
C LEU A 139 12.92 -5.72 12.89
N ASN A 140 12.62 -7.02 13.02
CA ASN A 140 13.49 -8.08 12.51
C ASN A 140 13.07 -8.47 11.09
N THR A 141 14.02 -8.64 10.19
CA THR A 141 13.76 -9.15 8.86
C THR A 141 13.21 -10.57 8.93
N LEU A 142 11.98 -10.77 8.44
CA LEU A 142 11.38 -12.09 8.31
C LEU A 142 11.87 -12.79 7.06
N GLN A 143 11.65 -12.16 5.89
CA GLN A 143 12.00 -12.78 4.62
C GLN A 143 12.12 -11.73 3.51
N PRO A 144 13.22 -11.65 2.77
CA PRO A 144 13.28 -11.05 1.44
C PRO A 144 12.69 -12.00 0.40
N ILE A 145 11.83 -11.48 -0.47
CA ILE A 145 11.15 -12.21 -1.55
C ILE A 145 11.57 -11.57 -2.87
N PRO A 146 12.59 -12.10 -3.55
CA PRO A 146 13.10 -11.52 -4.79
C PRO A 146 12.19 -11.79 -5.99
N GLY A 147 12.26 -10.90 -6.98
CA GLY A 147 11.61 -11.02 -8.27
C GLY A 147 10.27 -10.27 -8.36
N TYR A 148 9.79 -10.19 -9.60
CA TYR A 148 8.48 -9.66 -9.91
C TYR A 148 7.39 -10.66 -9.52
N TRP A 149 6.35 -10.18 -8.85
CA TRP A 149 5.17 -10.94 -8.47
C TRP A 149 3.92 -10.25 -9.04
N ASP A 150 3.05 -10.99 -9.70
CA ASP A 150 1.75 -10.46 -10.08
C ASP A 150 0.82 -10.29 -8.86
N ALA A 151 -0.35 -9.70 -9.07
CA ALA A 151 -1.25 -9.39 -7.97
C ALA A 151 -1.76 -10.65 -7.23
N ASP A 152 -2.02 -11.74 -7.93
CA ASP A 152 -2.56 -12.95 -7.32
C ASP A 152 -1.53 -13.68 -6.45
N ASP A 153 -0.32 -13.85 -6.96
CA ASP A 153 0.76 -14.45 -6.18
C ASP A 153 1.21 -13.53 -5.04
N PHE A 154 1.23 -12.20 -5.28
CA PHE A 154 1.59 -11.24 -4.24
C PHE A 154 0.53 -11.15 -3.13
N GLU A 155 -0.76 -11.28 -3.45
CA GLU A 155 -1.84 -11.39 -2.46
C GLU A 155 -1.61 -12.59 -1.53
N MET A 156 -1.30 -13.74 -2.10
CA MET A 156 -1.00 -14.95 -1.33
C MET A 156 0.21 -14.75 -0.41
N ILE A 157 1.32 -14.23 -0.94
CA ILE A 157 2.55 -13.96 -0.17
C ILE A 157 2.28 -12.97 0.96
N SER A 158 1.63 -11.85 0.66
CA SER A 158 1.35 -10.82 1.66
C SER A 158 0.40 -11.32 2.75
N ASN A 159 -0.59 -12.16 2.42
CA ASN A 159 -1.46 -12.80 3.39
C ASN A 159 -0.70 -13.77 4.31
N TYR A 160 0.28 -14.52 3.79
CA TYR A 160 1.09 -15.45 4.58
C TYR A 160 1.84 -14.75 5.70
N PHE A 161 2.46 -13.61 5.40
CA PHE A 161 3.19 -12.83 6.41
C PHE A 161 2.25 -11.95 7.25
N GLY A 162 1.32 -11.23 6.63
CA GLY A 162 0.40 -10.32 7.31
C GLY A 162 -0.52 -11.04 8.29
N GLY A 163 -1.02 -12.23 7.90
CA GLY A 163 -1.87 -13.08 8.73
C GLY A 163 -1.11 -13.95 9.74
N ASN A 164 0.20 -13.81 9.89
CA ASN A 164 1.05 -14.61 10.78
C ASN A 164 1.08 -16.12 10.47
N PHE A 165 0.64 -16.56 9.29
CA PHE A 165 0.64 -17.97 8.93
C PHE A 165 2.05 -18.58 8.92
N TYR A 166 3.07 -17.78 8.61
CA TYR A 166 4.46 -18.21 8.62
C TYR A 166 4.93 -18.76 9.98
N LYS A 167 4.27 -18.40 11.09
CA LYS A 167 4.60 -18.87 12.42
C LYS A 167 4.14 -20.31 12.69
N THR A 168 3.12 -20.79 11.99
CA THR A 168 2.43 -22.06 12.33
C THR A 168 2.18 -22.98 11.14
N THR A 169 2.28 -22.48 9.91
CA THR A 169 1.87 -23.22 8.71
C THR A 169 3.00 -23.19 7.68
N PRO A 170 3.50 -24.35 7.22
CA PRO A 170 4.45 -24.41 6.12
C PRO A 170 3.89 -23.72 4.86
N TRP A 171 4.75 -23.07 4.10
CA TRP A 171 4.37 -22.33 2.89
C TRP A 171 3.57 -23.18 1.90
N SER A 172 4.01 -24.42 1.61
CA SER A 172 3.32 -25.32 0.68
C SER A 172 1.88 -25.58 1.10
N THR A 173 1.65 -25.87 2.39
CA THR A 173 0.31 -26.12 2.93
C THR A 173 -0.57 -24.86 2.88
N PHE A 174 0.01 -23.69 3.18
CA PHE A 174 -0.71 -22.42 3.07
C PHE A 174 -1.11 -22.15 1.60
N GLN A 175 -0.17 -22.31 0.67
CA GLN A 175 -0.38 -22.07 -0.75
C GLN A 175 -1.50 -22.93 -1.32
N GLU A 176 -1.56 -24.22 -1.00
CA GLU A 176 -2.63 -25.12 -1.43
C GLU A 176 -4.01 -24.64 -0.93
N LYS A 177 -4.10 -24.31 0.35
CA LYS A 177 -5.34 -23.84 0.97
C LYS A 177 -5.79 -22.50 0.39
N PHE A 178 -4.87 -21.56 0.21
CA PHE A 178 -5.18 -20.25 -0.34
C PHE A 178 -5.70 -20.33 -1.78
N LYS A 179 -5.03 -21.12 -2.63
CA LYS A 179 -5.46 -21.33 -4.02
C LYS A 179 -6.80 -22.07 -4.12
N SER A 180 -7.10 -22.98 -3.20
CA SER A 180 -8.39 -23.69 -3.18
C SER A 180 -9.55 -22.81 -2.72
N SER A 181 -9.31 -21.85 -1.83
CA SER A 181 -10.34 -20.91 -1.35
C SER A 181 -10.71 -19.84 -2.39
N ASN A 182 -9.79 -19.45 -3.25
CA ASN A 182 -9.98 -18.43 -4.29
C ASN A 182 -10.52 -18.96 -5.62
N LYS A 183 -10.75 -20.27 -5.75
CA LYS A 183 -11.34 -20.91 -6.93
C LYS A 183 -12.90 -21.01 -6.90
N LYS A 184 -13.54 -20.35 -5.94
CA LYS A 184 -15.00 -20.33 -5.82
C LYS A 184 -15.55 -18.99 -6.40
#